data_4d2b8ef8d72cdc31b933f57e7de1009e
#
_entry.id   4d2b8ef8d72cdc31b933f57e7de1009e
#
_cell.length_a   1.000
_cell.length_b   1.000
_cell.length_c   1.000
_cell.angle_alpha   90.00
_cell.angle_beta   90.00
_cell.angle_gamma   90.00
#
_symmetry.space_group_name_H-M   'P 1'
#
loop_
_entity.id
_entity.type
_entity.pdbx_description
1 polymer ?
#
loop_
_entity_poly.entity_id
_entity_poly.type
_entity_poly.pdbx_seq_one_letter_code
_entity_poly.pdbx_strand_id
1 'polypeptide(L)'
;MKTSHALMSSLLPILLAVSSMIAQSPFEGMVESKNTTTDELGALQQFTMTIWVREGRVRISMSAFGSDPGTTILYYRDRGLTLMLDDQERTYFEIRQSSKSPGDQRLEAPSQSNIRRTGKARKILGYPCDQLIARDGDAQTEYWATKGLSSLAETIASALGGDGNEAGAGVKDELAAMGYFPLIARTKLEGNIIESTEVTKIQKHRFADSLFELPAGYKKQSFQDMMQEPGK
;
A
#
# COMPACT_ATOMS: atom_id res chain seq x y z
N MET A 1 -54.20 63.40 4.27
CA MET A 1 -54.03 62.02 3.76
C MET A 1 -52.55 61.62 3.98
N LYS A 2 -52.32 60.73 4.97
CA LYS A 2 -50.96 60.22 5.32
C LYS A 2 -50.91 58.79 4.88
N THR A 3 -50.05 58.47 3.93
CA THR A 3 -49.75 57.13 3.46
C THR A 3 -48.54 56.60 4.20
N SER A 4 -48.72 55.57 5.03
CA SER A 4 -47.65 54.84 5.73
C SER A 4 -47.15 53.73 4.82
N HIS A 5 -45.85 53.73 4.50
CA HIS A 5 -45.15 52.62 3.85
C HIS A 5 -44.61 51.67 4.97
N ALA A 6 -45.14 50.45 4.97
CA ALA A 6 -44.60 49.36 5.78
C ALA A 6 -43.41 48.69 5.06
N LEU A 7 -42.25 48.78 5.65
CA LEU A 7 -41.03 48.03 5.26
C LEU A 7 -41.14 46.61 5.78
N MET A 8 -41.32 45.66 4.90
CA MET A 8 -41.32 44.24 5.18
C MET A 8 -39.89 43.73 5.07
N SER A 9 -39.24 43.54 6.23
CA SER A 9 -37.89 43.00 6.35
C SER A 9 -37.93 41.47 6.24
N SER A 10 -37.51 40.88 5.12
CA SER A 10 -37.44 39.45 4.92
C SER A 10 -36.12 38.93 5.50
N LEU A 11 -36.19 38.29 6.66
CA LEU A 11 -35.11 37.52 7.26
C LEU A 11 -34.96 36.19 6.52
N LEU A 12 -33.90 36.08 5.69
CA LEU A 12 -33.51 34.86 5.02
C LEU A 12 -32.67 34.02 6.02
N PRO A 13 -33.07 32.80 6.40
CA PRO A 13 -32.24 31.95 7.26
C PRO A 13 -31.07 31.39 6.44
N ILE A 14 -29.85 31.78 6.80
CA ILE A 14 -28.60 31.16 6.29
C ILE A 14 -28.49 29.76 6.91
N LEU A 15 -28.80 28.75 6.13
CA LEU A 15 -28.58 27.35 6.46
C LEU A 15 -27.06 27.06 6.38
N LEU A 16 -26.36 27.13 7.51
CA LEU A 16 -24.99 26.68 7.64
C LEU A 16 -24.95 25.15 7.50
N ALA A 17 -24.67 24.67 6.31
CA ALA A 17 -24.34 23.26 6.06
C ALA A 17 -23.01 22.94 6.74
N VAL A 18 -23.05 22.43 7.96
CA VAL A 18 -21.90 21.84 8.64
C VAL A 18 -21.56 20.54 7.93
N SER A 19 -20.65 20.61 6.97
CA SER A 19 -20.06 19.41 6.37
C SER A 19 -19.23 18.70 7.44
N SER A 20 -19.81 17.70 8.08
CA SER A 20 -19.12 16.80 8.99
C SER A 20 -18.03 16.10 8.18
N MET A 21 -16.77 16.51 8.33
CA MET A 21 -15.63 15.72 7.91
C MET A 21 -15.64 14.44 8.76
N ILE A 22 -16.30 13.40 8.26
CA ILE A 22 -16.20 12.07 8.84
C ILE A 22 -14.76 11.63 8.58
N ALA A 23 -13.90 11.74 9.58
CA ALA A 23 -12.58 11.13 9.55
C ALA A 23 -12.78 9.64 9.26
N GLN A 24 -12.29 9.18 8.11
CA GLN A 24 -12.37 7.76 7.76
C GLN A 24 -11.60 6.99 8.83
N SER A 25 -12.28 6.06 9.50
CA SER A 25 -11.63 5.14 10.44
C SER A 25 -10.49 4.43 9.72
N PRO A 26 -9.35 4.20 10.39
CA PRO A 26 -8.27 3.41 9.82
C PRO A 26 -8.81 2.09 9.26
N PHE A 27 -8.29 1.65 8.12
CA PHE A 27 -8.70 0.37 7.56
C PHE A 27 -8.26 -0.76 8.49
N GLU A 28 -9.21 -1.60 8.87
CA GLU A 28 -8.95 -2.90 9.49
C GLU A 28 -9.54 -3.98 8.60
N GLY A 29 -8.73 -4.99 8.26
CA GLY A 29 -9.20 -6.00 7.34
C GLY A 29 -8.09 -6.77 6.64
N MET A 30 -8.47 -7.38 5.53
CA MET A 30 -7.61 -8.18 4.68
C MET A 30 -7.78 -7.75 3.22
N VAL A 31 -6.66 -7.75 2.50
CA VAL A 31 -6.60 -7.60 1.04
C VAL A 31 -5.81 -8.76 0.46
N GLU A 32 -6.35 -9.38 -0.57
CA GLU A 32 -5.68 -10.45 -1.33
C GLU A 32 -5.46 -9.98 -2.76
N SER A 33 -4.29 -10.25 -3.31
CA SER A 33 -3.94 -9.92 -4.69
C SER A 33 -3.22 -11.08 -5.38
N LYS A 34 -3.45 -11.19 -6.68
CA LYS A 34 -2.64 -11.99 -7.60
C LYS A 34 -1.59 -11.09 -8.23
N ASN A 35 -0.36 -11.57 -8.22
CA ASN A 35 0.77 -10.83 -8.74
C ASN A 35 1.48 -11.69 -9.78
N THR A 36 1.94 -11.03 -10.83
CA THR A 36 2.76 -11.64 -11.87
C THR A 36 3.95 -10.72 -12.09
N THR A 37 5.15 -11.27 -12.11
CA THR A 37 6.38 -10.56 -12.45
C THR A 37 7.17 -11.38 -13.45
N THR A 38 7.98 -10.72 -14.24
CA THR A 38 8.91 -11.38 -15.18
C THR A 38 10.29 -11.39 -14.53
N ASP A 39 10.90 -12.55 -14.42
CA ASP A 39 12.27 -12.67 -13.90
C ASP A 39 13.31 -12.21 -14.94
N GLU A 40 14.59 -12.20 -14.55
CA GLU A 40 15.70 -11.77 -15.40
C GLU A 40 15.86 -12.63 -16.68
N LEU A 41 15.32 -13.85 -16.69
CA LEU A 41 15.33 -14.75 -17.83
C LEU A 41 14.09 -14.62 -18.72
N GLY A 42 13.18 -13.70 -18.37
CA GLY A 42 11.91 -13.49 -19.09
C GLY A 42 10.80 -14.47 -18.73
N ALA A 43 11.00 -15.35 -17.72
CA ALA A 43 9.96 -16.26 -17.27
C ALA A 43 8.96 -15.56 -16.35
N LEU A 44 7.66 -15.86 -16.53
CA LEU A 44 6.59 -15.31 -15.70
C LEU A 44 6.53 -16.05 -14.37
N GLN A 45 6.70 -15.31 -13.29
CA GLN A 45 6.51 -15.78 -11.92
C GLN A 45 5.15 -15.28 -11.41
N GLN A 46 4.36 -16.18 -10.84
CA GLN A 46 3.06 -15.84 -10.26
C GLN A 46 3.05 -16.14 -8.77
N PHE A 47 2.49 -15.22 -7.99
CA PHE A 47 2.32 -15.40 -6.56
C PHE A 47 1.05 -14.71 -6.06
N THR A 48 0.54 -15.19 -4.95
CA THR A 48 -0.53 -14.54 -4.21
C THR A 48 0.07 -13.78 -3.04
N MET A 49 -0.41 -12.55 -2.83
CA MET A 49 -0.06 -11.76 -1.66
C MET A 49 -1.33 -11.48 -0.87
N THR A 50 -1.28 -11.76 0.43
CA THR A 50 -2.36 -11.42 1.36
C THR A 50 -1.83 -10.47 2.42
N ILE A 51 -2.52 -9.35 2.60
CA ILE A 51 -2.18 -8.30 3.55
C ILE A 51 -3.29 -8.21 4.58
N TRP A 52 -2.97 -8.39 5.85
CA TRP A 52 -3.86 -8.12 6.98
C TRP A 52 -3.39 -6.85 7.68
N VAL A 53 -4.36 -6.00 8.04
CA VAL A 53 -4.09 -4.72 8.71
C VAL A 53 -4.98 -4.60 9.93
N ARG A 54 -4.39 -4.18 11.06
CA ARG A 54 -5.09 -3.86 12.30
C ARG A 54 -4.25 -2.94 13.18
N GLU A 55 -4.80 -1.79 13.57
CA GLU A 55 -4.25 -0.89 14.60
C GLU A 55 -2.72 -0.62 14.47
N GLY A 56 -2.25 -0.30 13.26
CA GLY A 56 -0.82 -0.02 13.01
C GLY A 56 0.07 -1.27 12.94
N ARG A 57 -0.52 -2.47 12.93
CA ARG A 57 0.15 -3.74 12.64
C ARG A 57 -0.22 -4.22 11.26
N VAL A 58 0.75 -4.73 10.56
CA VAL A 58 0.56 -5.31 9.22
C VAL A 58 1.18 -6.70 9.20
N ARG A 59 0.45 -7.66 8.66
CA ARG A 59 0.99 -8.96 8.24
C ARG A 59 0.88 -9.05 6.74
N ILE A 60 1.96 -9.39 6.06
CA ILE A 60 1.99 -9.68 4.64
C ILE A 60 2.46 -11.12 4.48
N SER A 61 1.71 -11.93 3.77
CA SER A 61 2.12 -13.27 3.39
C SER A 61 2.15 -13.38 1.88
N MET A 62 3.24 -13.91 1.36
CA MET A 62 3.47 -14.14 -0.06
C MET A 62 3.69 -15.63 -0.26
N SER A 63 2.90 -16.24 -1.14
CA SER A 63 3.06 -17.65 -1.54
C SER A 63 3.17 -17.75 -3.05
N ALA A 64 4.18 -18.45 -3.55
CA ALA A 64 4.24 -18.79 -4.97
C ALA A 64 3.05 -19.68 -5.32
N PHE A 65 2.62 -19.63 -6.60
CA PHE A 65 1.44 -20.38 -7.03
C PHE A 65 1.65 -21.89 -6.83
N GLY A 66 0.91 -22.48 -5.88
CA GLY A 66 0.97 -23.92 -5.60
C GLY A 66 2.04 -24.37 -4.60
N SER A 67 2.78 -23.45 -3.97
CA SER A 67 3.74 -23.76 -2.91
C SER A 67 3.35 -23.12 -1.59
N ASP A 68 3.37 -23.92 -0.52
CA ASP A 68 3.28 -23.52 0.87
C ASP A 68 4.50 -24.13 1.58
N PRO A 69 5.23 -23.42 2.42
CA PRO A 69 5.05 -22.08 2.96
C PRO A 69 5.87 -21.02 2.20
N GLY A 70 5.34 -19.78 2.16
CA GLY A 70 5.99 -18.62 1.57
C GLY A 70 6.73 -17.74 2.59
N THR A 71 6.98 -16.50 2.21
CA THR A 71 7.56 -15.48 3.09
C THR A 71 6.46 -14.72 3.81
N THR A 72 6.63 -14.51 5.12
CA THR A 72 5.75 -13.66 5.92
C THR A 72 6.50 -12.45 6.45
N ILE A 73 5.90 -11.27 6.35
CA ILE A 73 6.40 -10.02 6.93
C ILE A 73 5.42 -9.58 8.02
N LEU A 74 5.93 -9.27 9.21
CA LEU A 74 5.19 -8.64 10.29
C LEU A 74 5.76 -7.25 10.54
N TYR A 75 4.91 -6.24 10.48
CA TYR A 75 5.28 -4.86 10.74
C TYR A 75 4.54 -4.31 11.96
N TYR A 76 5.27 -3.63 12.84
CA TYR A 76 4.76 -2.98 14.05
C TYR A 76 5.14 -1.50 14.03
N ARG A 77 4.17 -0.64 13.68
CA ARG A 77 4.38 0.80 13.55
C ARG A 77 4.87 1.44 14.84
N ASP A 78 4.27 1.03 15.97
CA ASP A 78 4.59 1.56 17.31
C ASP A 78 6.04 1.31 17.75
N ARG A 79 6.69 0.33 17.15
CA ARG A 79 8.06 -0.11 17.47
C ARG A 79 9.06 0.20 16.36
N GLY A 80 8.60 0.67 15.19
CA GLY A 80 9.43 0.78 13.99
C GLY A 80 10.13 -0.55 13.66
N LEU A 81 9.43 -1.67 13.87
CA LEU A 81 9.98 -3.01 13.79
C LEU A 81 9.33 -3.79 12.65
N THR A 82 10.16 -4.34 11.78
CA THR A 82 9.75 -5.33 10.77
C THR A 82 10.41 -6.66 11.09
N LEU A 83 9.62 -7.73 11.12
CA LEU A 83 10.11 -9.10 11.17
C LEU A 83 9.87 -9.73 9.80
N MET A 84 10.93 -10.25 9.19
CA MET A 84 10.82 -11.07 8.00
C MET A 84 10.98 -12.53 8.40
N LEU A 85 9.97 -13.34 8.12
CA LEU A 85 9.88 -14.75 8.50
C LEU A 85 10.13 -15.61 7.27
N ASP A 86 11.00 -16.60 7.44
CA ASP A 86 11.07 -17.76 6.56
C ASP A 86 10.20 -18.85 7.19
N ASP A 87 9.04 -19.09 6.60
CA ASP A 87 8.06 -20.04 7.11
C ASP A 87 8.51 -21.50 6.86
N GLN A 88 9.43 -21.74 5.91
CA GLN A 88 10.00 -23.04 5.60
C GLN A 88 11.02 -23.48 6.66
N GLU A 89 11.98 -22.60 6.95
CA GLU A 89 13.05 -22.86 7.92
C GLU A 89 12.65 -22.52 9.37
N ARG A 90 11.48 -21.88 9.56
CA ARG A 90 11.01 -21.35 10.84
C ARG A 90 12.05 -20.44 11.49
N THR A 91 12.56 -19.53 10.69
CA THR A 91 13.52 -18.52 11.14
C THR A 91 12.97 -17.13 10.87
N TYR A 92 13.55 -16.12 11.53
CA TYR A 92 13.20 -14.74 11.27
C TYR A 92 14.38 -13.80 11.52
N PHE A 93 14.37 -12.65 10.87
CA PHE A 93 15.26 -11.54 11.18
C PHE A 93 14.49 -10.26 11.43
N GLU A 94 15.09 -9.41 12.25
CA GLU A 94 14.54 -8.13 12.62
C GLU A 94 15.19 -7.02 11.83
N ILE A 95 14.35 -6.18 11.23
CA ILE A 95 14.75 -4.91 10.63
C ILE A 95 14.14 -3.82 11.51
N ARG A 96 14.98 -2.99 12.11
CA ARG A 96 14.54 -1.80 12.84
C ARG A 96 14.76 -0.59 11.95
N GLN A 97 13.72 0.15 11.74
CA GLN A 97 13.87 1.48 11.13
C GLN A 97 14.74 2.29 12.08
N SER A 98 15.98 2.53 11.68
CA SER A 98 16.81 3.48 12.42
C SER A 98 16.12 4.83 12.31
N SER A 99 15.88 5.47 13.45
CA SER A 99 15.50 6.87 13.49
C SER A 99 16.71 7.67 12.94
N LYS A 100 16.85 7.73 11.62
CA LYS A 100 17.79 8.67 11.01
C LYS A 100 17.35 10.05 11.43
N SER A 101 18.26 10.77 12.08
CA SER A 101 18.07 12.18 12.38
C SER A 101 17.58 12.91 11.13
N PRO A 102 16.65 13.87 11.25
CA PRO A 102 16.10 14.60 10.10
C PRO A 102 17.12 15.32 9.21
N GLY A 103 18.41 15.26 9.55
CA GLY A 103 19.51 15.93 8.85
C GLY A 103 20.32 15.08 7.88
N ASP A 104 20.24 13.74 7.92
CA ASP A 104 21.10 12.86 7.11
C ASP A 104 20.43 12.31 5.84
N GLN A 105 19.15 12.57 5.65
CA GLN A 105 18.50 12.31 4.36
C GLN A 105 18.85 13.49 3.43
N ARG A 106 19.97 13.37 2.72
CA ARG A 106 20.11 14.06 1.45
C ARG A 106 19.04 13.42 0.55
N LEU A 107 17.87 14.06 0.54
CA LEU A 107 16.80 13.76 -0.39
C LEU A 107 17.40 13.94 -1.79
N GLU A 108 17.86 12.86 -2.41
CA GLU A 108 17.83 12.83 -3.85
C GLU A 108 16.39 13.15 -4.18
N ALA A 109 16.21 14.25 -4.92
CA ALA A 109 14.88 14.69 -5.31
C ALA A 109 14.16 13.48 -5.86
N PRO A 110 12.95 13.14 -5.37
CA PRO A 110 12.21 11.99 -5.87
C PRO A 110 12.21 12.12 -7.39
N SER A 111 12.64 11.09 -8.09
CA SER A 111 12.51 11.05 -9.55
C SER A 111 11.05 11.43 -9.81
N GLN A 112 10.82 12.53 -10.52
CA GLN A 112 9.48 13.04 -10.76
C GLN A 112 8.73 11.97 -11.55
N SER A 113 8.09 11.05 -10.86
CA SER A 113 7.21 10.11 -11.49
C SER A 113 6.04 10.91 -12.04
N ASN A 114 5.92 10.94 -13.37
CA ASN A 114 4.85 11.65 -14.04
C ASN A 114 3.54 10.87 -13.93
N ILE A 115 2.93 10.88 -12.73
CA ILE A 115 1.59 10.30 -12.55
C ILE A 115 0.53 11.27 -13.07
N ARG A 116 -0.28 10.82 -14.01
CA ARG A 116 -1.40 11.61 -14.55
C ARG A 116 -2.70 10.82 -14.52
N ARG A 117 -3.81 11.48 -14.20
CA ARG A 117 -5.16 10.95 -14.37
C ARG A 117 -5.55 11.02 -15.85
N THR A 118 -6.17 9.96 -16.36
CA THR A 118 -6.66 9.92 -17.75
C THR A 118 -8.09 10.45 -17.91
N GLY A 119 -8.81 10.64 -16.80
CA GLY A 119 -10.24 10.96 -16.79
C GLY A 119 -11.15 9.74 -16.90
N LYS A 120 -10.61 8.55 -17.17
CA LYS A 120 -11.41 7.32 -17.16
C LYS A 120 -11.66 6.87 -15.74
N ALA A 121 -12.86 6.33 -15.48
CA ALA A 121 -13.27 5.79 -14.20
C ALA A 121 -14.06 4.50 -14.39
N ARG A 122 -13.96 3.58 -13.44
CA ARG A 122 -14.78 2.35 -13.35
C ARG A 122 -14.89 1.86 -11.91
N LYS A 123 -15.80 0.91 -11.68
CA LYS A 123 -15.95 0.27 -10.37
C LYS A 123 -15.25 -1.07 -10.33
N ILE A 124 -14.41 -1.32 -9.31
CA ILE A 124 -13.67 -2.57 -9.09
C ILE A 124 -13.90 -2.99 -7.65
N LEU A 125 -14.32 -4.23 -7.40
CA LEU A 125 -14.63 -4.76 -6.06
C LEU A 125 -15.54 -3.84 -5.23
N GLY A 126 -16.44 -3.11 -5.88
CA GLY A 126 -17.33 -2.18 -5.21
C GLY A 126 -16.79 -0.76 -5.02
N TYR A 127 -15.51 -0.49 -5.29
CA TYR A 127 -14.85 0.80 -5.13
C TYR A 127 -14.81 1.59 -6.45
N PRO A 128 -15.13 2.88 -6.43
CA PRO A 128 -14.90 3.75 -7.59
C PRO A 128 -13.38 3.92 -7.78
N CYS A 129 -12.90 3.65 -8.98
CA CYS A 129 -11.48 3.75 -9.34
C CYS A 129 -11.29 4.70 -10.50
N ASP A 130 -10.27 5.54 -10.38
CA ASP A 130 -9.73 6.35 -11.45
C ASP A 130 -8.60 5.59 -12.17
N GLN A 131 -8.47 5.84 -13.48
CA GLN A 131 -7.29 5.38 -14.21
C GLN A 131 -6.18 6.42 -14.11
N LEU A 132 -5.00 5.96 -13.63
CA LEU A 132 -3.78 6.74 -13.60
C LEU A 132 -2.70 6.06 -14.44
N ILE A 133 -1.84 6.86 -15.05
CA ILE A 133 -0.67 6.40 -15.80
C ILE A 133 0.56 7.03 -15.17
N ALA A 134 1.51 6.21 -14.78
CA ALA A 134 2.85 6.62 -14.39
C ALA A 134 3.85 6.25 -15.49
N ARG A 135 4.90 7.07 -15.65
CA ARG A 135 6.02 6.78 -16.54
C ARG A 135 7.32 6.93 -15.77
N ASP A 136 8.18 5.95 -15.96
CA ASP A 136 9.53 5.93 -15.40
C ASP A 136 10.47 5.38 -16.49
N GLY A 137 11.23 6.27 -17.12
CA GLY A 137 11.99 5.96 -18.33
C GLY A 137 11.09 5.39 -19.43
N ASP A 138 11.45 4.20 -19.94
CA ASP A 138 10.70 3.48 -20.97
C ASP A 138 9.56 2.63 -20.40
N ALA A 139 9.50 2.49 -19.08
CA ALA A 139 8.43 1.77 -18.43
C ALA A 139 7.17 2.65 -18.26
N GLN A 140 6.01 2.06 -18.52
CA GLN A 140 4.72 2.68 -18.27
C GLN A 140 3.87 1.77 -17.40
N THR A 141 3.37 2.33 -16.29
CA THR A 141 2.44 1.62 -15.41
C THR A 141 1.04 2.24 -15.50
N GLU A 142 0.06 1.39 -15.79
CA GLU A 142 -1.36 1.71 -15.71
C GLU A 142 -1.91 1.27 -14.37
N TYR A 143 -2.52 2.20 -13.64
CA TYR A 143 -3.20 1.94 -12.38
C TYR A 143 -4.70 2.16 -12.52
N TRP A 144 -5.48 1.27 -11.89
CA TRP A 144 -6.87 1.54 -11.52
C TRP A 144 -6.90 1.62 -10.00
N ALA A 145 -7.02 2.83 -9.48
CA ALA A 145 -6.81 3.11 -8.07
C ALA A 145 -7.99 3.87 -7.46
N THR A 146 -8.23 3.63 -6.18
CA THR A 146 -9.35 4.21 -5.43
C THR A 146 -8.87 5.06 -4.27
N LYS A 147 -9.58 6.15 -3.97
CA LYS A 147 -9.43 6.93 -2.74
C LYS A 147 -10.20 6.34 -1.55
N GLY A 148 -11.11 5.39 -1.81
CA GLY A 148 -11.88 4.73 -0.76
C GLY A 148 -11.08 3.86 0.20
N LEU A 149 -9.76 3.70 -0.04
CA LEU A 149 -8.81 2.90 0.75
C LEU A 149 -7.52 3.69 1.06
N SER A 150 -7.60 5.02 1.17
CA SER A 150 -6.42 5.87 1.40
C SER A 150 -5.66 5.51 2.68
N SER A 151 -6.36 5.24 3.79
CA SER A 151 -5.73 4.82 5.05
C SER A 151 -4.99 3.49 4.94
N LEU A 152 -5.46 2.57 4.08
CA LEU A 152 -4.75 1.34 3.77
C LEU A 152 -3.48 1.62 2.97
N ALA A 153 -3.54 2.50 1.96
CA ALA A 153 -2.37 2.91 1.18
C ALA A 153 -1.27 3.48 2.07
N GLU A 154 -1.60 4.41 2.96
CA GLU A 154 -0.66 5.00 3.92
C GLU A 154 -0.07 3.96 4.87
N THR A 155 -0.88 3.02 5.35
CA THR A 155 -0.42 1.96 6.26
C THR A 155 0.56 1.03 5.57
N ILE A 156 0.28 0.61 4.33
CA ILE A 156 1.16 -0.28 3.57
C ILE A 156 2.44 0.45 3.15
N ALA A 157 2.37 1.69 2.69
CA ALA A 157 3.54 2.51 2.39
C ALA A 157 4.47 2.61 3.60
N SER A 158 3.91 2.86 4.80
CA SER A 158 4.69 2.88 6.05
C SER A 158 5.29 1.53 6.42
N ALA A 159 4.65 0.42 6.06
CA ALA A 159 5.12 -0.93 6.39
C ALA A 159 6.21 -1.43 5.44
N LEU A 160 6.11 -1.07 4.16
CA LEU A 160 7.03 -1.49 3.10
C LEU A 160 8.06 -0.40 2.75
N GLY A 161 7.79 0.84 3.11
CA GLY A 161 8.65 2.00 2.89
C GLY A 161 9.85 2.02 3.82
N GLY A 162 10.68 0.97 3.75
CA GLY A 162 12.06 1.03 4.25
C GLY A 162 12.96 1.63 3.18
N ASP A 163 13.69 2.64 3.54
CA ASP A 163 14.94 3.14 2.93
C ASP A 163 15.01 3.45 1.40
N GLY A 164 13.89 3.52 0.69
CA GLY A 164 13.83 4.19 -0.62
C GLY A 164 14.64 3.58 -1.78
N ASN A 165 15.20 2.38 -1.63
CA ASN A 165 16.15 1.81 -2.62
C ASN A 165 15.57 0.79 -3.59
N GLU A 166 14.27 0.46 -3.52
CA GLU A 166 13.68 -0.45 -4.51
C GLU A 166 13.08 0.33 -5.68
N ALA A 167 13.44 -0.09 -6.89
CA ALA A 167 12.84 0.42 -8.11
C ALA A 167 11.30 0.29 -8.04
N GLY A 168 10.59 1.42 -8.16
CA GLY A 168 9.13 1.47 -8.02
C GLY A 168 8.60 1.87 -6.63
N ALA A 169 9.43 1.97 -5.59
CA ALA A 169 9.01 2.49 -4.28
C ALA A 169 8.47 3.92 -4.42
N GLY A 170 9.15 4.79 -5.14
CA GLY A 170 8.75 6.20 -5.31
C GLY A 170 7.36 6.40 -5.94
N VAL A 171 6.97 5.57 -6.92
CA VAL A 171 5.63 5.69 -7.54
C VAL A 171 4.53 5.21 -6.61
N LYS A 172 4.77 4.15 -5.84
CA LYS A 172 3.80 3.63 -4.85
C LYS A 172 3.60 4.63 -3.70
N ASP A 173 4.67 5.26 -3.24
CA ASP A 173 4.63 6.29 -2.21
C ASP A 173 3.92 7.56 -2.70
N GLU A 174 4.13 7.97 -3.96
CA GLU A 174 3.43 9.09 -4.55
C GLU A 174 1.94 8.81 -4.70
N LEU A 175 1.53 7.60 -5.14
CA LEU A 175 0.12 7.20 -5.16
C LEU A 175 -0.51 7.26 -3.77
N ALA A 176 0.19 6.76 -2.74
CA ALA A 176 -0.27 6.82 -1.36
C ALA A 176 -0.38 8.28 -0.86
N ALA A 177 0.59 9.14 -1.19
CA ALA A 177 0.55 10.57 -0.88
C ALA A 177 -0.61 11.29 -1.58
N MET A 178 -1.00 10.84 -2.78
CA MET A 178 -2.20 11.30 -3.49
C MET A 178 -3.50 10.72 -2.90
N GLY A 179 -3.42 9.84 -1.90
CA GLY A 179 -4.53 9.15 -1.26
C GLY A 179 -5.12 8.01 -2.09
N TYR A 180 -4.37 7.46 -3.05
CA TYR A 180 -4.83 6.35 -3.88
C TYR A 180 -4.26 5.02 -3.43
N PHE A 181 -5.13 3.99 -3.43
CA PHE A 181 -4.75 2.59 -3.30
C PHE A 181 -5.03 1.87 -4.63
N PRO A 182 -4.02 1.25 -5.27
CA PRO A 182 -4.20 0.56 -6.54
C PRO A 182 -4.93 -0.78 -6.35
N LEU A 183 -6.01 -1.00 -7.08
CA LEU A 183 -6.69 -2.29 -7.17
C LEU A 183 -6.20 -3.12 -8.37
N ILE A 184 -5.72 -2.45 -9.40
CA ILE A 184 -5.02 -3.06 -10.53
C ILE A 184 -3.82 -2.19 -10.86
N ALA A 185 -2.66 -2.81 -11.06
CA ALA A 185 -1.47 -2.20 -11.62
C ALA A 185 -0.92 -3.09 -12.74
N ARG A 186 -0.48 -2.49 -13.85
CA ARG A 186 0.16 -3.21 -14.96
C ARG A 186 1.30 -2.38 -15.50
N THR A 187 2.51 -2.89 -15.34
CA THR A 187 3.72 -2.26 -15.87
C THR A 187 4.09 -2.89 -17.20
N LYS A 188 4.33 -2.02 -18.18
CA LYS A 188 4.81 -2.40 -19.51
C LYS A 188 6.17 -1.80 -19.76
N LEU A 189 7.04 -2.61 -20.36
CA LEU A 189 8.32 -2.19 -20.93
C LEU A 189 8.32 -2.61 -22.39
N GLU A 190 8.59 -1.68 -23.32
CA GLU A 190 8.57 -1.94 -24.77
C GLU A 190 7.28 -2.62 -25.27
N GLY A 191 6.13 -2.30 -24.61
CA GLY A 191 4.82 -2.86 -24.96
C GLY A 191 4.49 -4.20 -24.30
N ASN A 192 5.45 -4.91 -23.72
CA ASN A 192 5.24 -6.17 -23.02
C ASN A 192 4.92 -5.93 -21.54
N ILE A 193 3.97 -6.71 -21.00
CA ILE A 193 3.68 -6.66 -19.55
C ILE A 193 4.79 -7.40 -18.82
N ILE A 194 5.52 -6.68 -17.96
CA ILE A 194 6.60 -7.22 -17.12
C ILE A 194 6.16 -7.40 -15.66
N GLU A 195 5.14 -6.67 -15.24
CA GLU A 195 4.58 -6.78 -13.88
C GLU A 195 3.08 -6.53 -13.92
N SER A 196 2.32 -7.30 -13.16
CA SER A 196 0.91 -6.99 -12.91
C SER A 196 0.50 -7.37 -11.49
N THR A 197 -0.34 -6.55 -10.90
CA THR A 197 -1.02 -6.78 -9.62
C THR A 197 -2.51 -6.62 -9.83
N GLU A 198 -3.30 -7.56 -9.34
CA GLU A 198 -4.76 -7.48 -9.33
C GLU A 198 -5.29 -7.87 -7.94
N VAL A 199 -5.91 -6.93 -7.25
CA VAL A 199 -6.62 -7.21 -6.00
C VAL A 199 -7.85 -8.03 -6.31
N THR A 200 -7.94 -9.20 -5.69
CA THR A 200 -9.02 -10.17 -5.91
C THR A 200 -10.05 -10.16 -4.80
N LYS A 201 -9.64 -9.73 -3.59
CA LYS A 201 -10.53 -9.70 -2.43
C LYS A 201 -10.16 -8.57 -1.48
N ILE A 202 -11.20 -7.93 -0.93
CA ILE A 202 -11.09 -6.96 0.17
C ILE A 202 -12.13 -7.34 1.19
N GLN A 203 -11.70 -7.56 2.43
CA GLN A 203 -12.58 -7.93 3.53
C GLN A 203 -12.32 -7.02 4.72
N LYS A 204 -13.30 -6.21 5.10
CA LYS A 204 -13.27 -5.44 6.34
C LYS A 204 -13.64 -6.37 7.49
N HIS A 205 -12.70 -6.62 8.38
CA HIS A 205 -12.88 -7.53 9.51
C HIS A 205 -11.79 -7.30 10.55
N ARG A 206 -12.14 -7.35 11.82
CA ARG A 206 -11.17 -7.28 12.91
C ARG A 206 -10.66 -8.69 13.21
N PHE A 207 -9.43 -8.97 12.78
CA PHE A 207 -8.76 -10.23 13.04
C PHE A 207 -8.21 -10.30 14.47
N ALA A 208 -7.94 -11.51 14.97
CA ALA A 208 -7.35 -11.71 16.28
C ALA A 208 -5.91 -11.16 16.37
N ASP A 209 -5.47 -10.74 17.55
CA ASP A 209 -4.12 -10.22 17.80
C ASP A 209 -3.04 -11.24 17.43
N SER A 210 -3.29 -12.52 17.71
CA SER A 210 -2.36 -13.63 17.45
C SER A 210 -1.97 -13.75 15.97
N LEU A 211 -2.80 -13.22 15.03
CA LEU A 211 -2.44 -13.21 13.62
C LEU A 211 -1.23 -12.30 13.33
N PHE A 212 -1.02 -11.28 14.17
CA PHE A 212 0.04 -10.28 14.03
C PHE A 212 1.21 -10.54 14.98
N GLU A 213 1.26 -11.69 15.62
CA GLU A 213 2.35 -12.08 16.52
C GLU A 213 3.31 -13.02 15.81
N LEU A 214 4.58 -13.01 16.28
CA LEU A 214 5.57 -13.98 15.83
C LEU A 214 5.11 -15.37 16.26
N PRO A 215 4.94 -16.33 15.35
CA PRO A 215 4.51 -17.67 15.71
C PRO A 215 5.55 -18.37 16.60
N ALA A 216 5.08 -19.27 17.49
CA ALA A 216 5.96 -20.03 18.35
C ALA A 216 6.91 -20.95 17.55
N GLY A 217 8.13 -21.12 18.04
CA GLY A 217 9.11 -22.03 17.45
C GLY A 217 10.01 -21.41 16.37
N TYR A 218 9.83 -20.13 16.04
CA TYR A 218 10.75 -19.42 15.15
C TYR A 218 12.03 -19.03 15.88
N LYS A 219 13.16 -19.20 15.21
CA LYS A 219 14.49 -18.84 15.72
C LYS A 219 14.96 -17.56 15.07
N LYS A 220 15.49 -16.63 15.87
CA LYS A 220 16.10 -15.42 15.36
C LYS A 220 17.41 -15.74 14.65
N GLN A 221 17.58 -15.23 13.44
CA GLN A 221 18.85 -15.23 12.71
C GLN A 221 19.42 -13.81 12.68
N SER A 222 20.75 -13.70 12.57
CA SER A 222 21.40 -12.45 12.26
C SER A 222 21.49 -12.30 10.73
N PHE A 223 21.44 -11.06 10.26
CA PHE A 223 21.64 -10.77 8.84
C PHE A 223 23.02 -11.27 8.32
N GLN A 224 24.01 -11.32 9.21
CA GLN A 224 25.34 -11.84 8.92
C GLN A 224 25.34 -13.35 8.68
N ASP A 225 24.50 -14.11 9.38
CA ASP A 225 24.40 -15.55 9.21
C ASP A 225 23.83 -15.89 7.83
N MET A 226 22.88 -15.09 7.34
CA MET A 226 22.28 -15.25 6.01
C MET A 226 23.28 -14.97 4.87
N MET A 227 24.20 -14.01 5.07
CA MET A 227 25.23 -13.67 4.07
C MET A 227 26.39 -14.67 4.05
N GLN A 228 26.49 -15.56 5.06
CA GLN A 228 27.58 -16.54 5.20
C GLN A 228 27.19 -17.95 4.73
N GLU A 229 25.94 -18.24 4.42
CA GLU A 229 25.59 -19.49 3.75
C GLU A 229 25.80 -19.35 2.24
N PRO A 230 26.96 -19.84 1.70
CA PRO A 230 27.14 -19.97 0.26
C PRO A 230 26.20 -21.09 -0.19
N GLY A 231 25.34 -20.78 -1.14
CA GLY A 231 24.33 -21.69 -1.67
C GLY A 231 24.76 -23.14 -1.77
N LYS A 232 23.98 -24.01 -1.14
CA LYS A 232 24.01 -25.46 -1.40
C LYS A 232 23.18 -25.76 -2.64
#